data_5631d0326b9217612397b9ac3ca4b3cd
#
_entry.id   5631d0326b9217612397b9ac3ca4b3cd
#
_cell.length_a   1.000
_cell.length_b   1.000
_cell.length_c   1.000
_cell.angle_alpha   90.00
_cell.angle_beta   90.00
_cell.angle_gamma   90.00
#
_symmetry.space_group_name_H-M   'P 1'
#
loop_
_entity.id
_entity.type
_entity.pdbx_description
1 polymer ?
#
loop_
_entity_poly.entity_id
_entity_poly.type
_entity_poly.pdbx_seq_one_letter_code
_entity_poly.pdbx_strand_id
1 'polypeptide(L)'
;MHGKSVPAQEMRALLTARKLLQTKYRDVTMSLRGVLRGFGRKVGSTTPRHFAARIRELVAGDATLTAIAEALLAARATLGALLRDLDKRLRDQARADKRTRLLMTAPGVGAIVALTFVAAVDDPARFRSSKAVGAHFGLTPKKYQSGETDITGRISKIGDASVRTVLDEAANVILTRPVTGSALKSWAARLARRAGLPKAKVALARTLAVVMHRMLIDETPFDAQRAAARA
;
A
#
# COMPACT_ATOMS: atom_id res chain seq x y z
N MET A 1 10.13 22.32 -12.18
CA MET A 1 10.08 20.90 -11.74
C MET A 1 10.60 20.82 -10.32
N HIS A 2 9.87 20.25 -9.35
CA HIS A 2 10.36 20.16 -7.96
C HIS A 2 11.35 18.98 -7.86
N GLY A 3 12.61 19.29 -7.57
CA GLY A 3 13.62 18.28 -7.23
C GLY A 3 13.34 17.74 -5.83
N LYS A 4 13.26 16.41 -5.68
CA LYS A 4 13.09 15.79 -4.36
C LYS A 4 14.31 15.99 -3.49
N SER A 5 14.11 16.22 -2.20
CA SER A 5 15.21 16.25 -1.23
C SER A 5 15.94 14.90 -1.16
N VAL A 6 17.22 14.91 -0.79
CA VAL A 6 18.00 13.66 -0.65
C VAL A 6 17.36 12.68 0.31
N PRO A 7 16.89 13.07 1.52
CA PRO A 7 16.20 12.16 2.43
C PRO A 7 14.93 11.54 1.83
N ALA A 8 14.16 12.32 1.05
CA ALA A 8 12.98 11.80 0.36
C ALA A 8 13.34 10.78 -0.72
N GLN A 9 14.44 10.98 -1.44
CA GLN A 9 14.94 10.05 -2.45
C GLN A 9 15.43 8.74 -1.80
N GLU A 10 16.21 8.82 -0.73
CA GLU A 10 16.69 7.66 0.04
C GLU A 10 15.52 6.83 0.57
N MET A 11 14.52 7.48 1.15
CA MET A 11 13.32 6.80 1.63
C MET A 11 12.58 6.09 0.48
N ARG A 12 12.44 6.73 -0.67
CA ARG A 12 11.81 6.13 -1.86
C ARG A 12 12.60 4.93 -2.37
N ALA A 13 13.93 4.99 -2.36
CA ALA A 13 14.80 3.88 -2.73
C ALA A 13 14.61 2.69 -1.79
N LEU A 14 14.57 2.93 -0.47
CA LEU A 14 14.36 1.92 0.54
C LEU A 14 12.97 1.23 0.41
N LEU A 15 11.92 2.01 0.20
CA LEU A 15 10.56 1.52 -0.04
C LEU A 15 10.46 0.70 -1.35
N THR A 16 11.19 1.11 -2.39
CA THR A 16 11.26 0.40 -3.67
C THR A 16 11.98 -0.93 -3.52
N ALA A 17 13.13 -0.95 -2.82
CA ALA A 17 13.86 -2.18 -2.52
C ALA A 17 13.01 -3.17 -1.72
N ARG A 18 12.33 -2.67 -0.67
CA ARG A 18 11.38 -3.48 0.11
C ARG A 18 10.28 -4.11 -0.76
N LYS A 19 9.67 -3.31 -1.63
CA LYS A 19 8.62 -3.78 -2.54
C LYS A 19 9.13 -4.87 -3.49
N LEU A 20 10.34 -4.70 -4.02
CA LEU A 20 10.99 -5.71 -4.87
C LEU A 20 11.18 -7.02 -4.11
N LEU A 21 11.79 -6.99 -2.92
CA LEU A 21 12.00 -8.18 -2.10
C LEU A 21 10.68 -8.87 -1.73
N GLN A 22 9.65 -8.10 -1.39
CA GLN A 22 8.32 -8.64 -1.09
C GLN A 22 7.71 -9.35 -2.30
N THR A 23 7.86 -8.76 -3.50
CA THR A 23 7.38 -9.37 -4.75
C THR A 23 8.13 -10.67 -5.01
N LYS A 24 9.48 -10.67 -4.94
CA LYS A 24 10.29 -11.87 -5.17
C LYS A 24 10.03 -12.98 -4.15
N TYR A 25 9.86 -12.63 -2.89
CA TYR A 25 9.45 -13.60 -1.86
C TYR A 25 8.10 -14.27 -2.20
N ARG A 26 7.14 -13.49 -2.69
CA ARG A 26 5.83 -14.01 -3.13
C ARG A 26 5.96 -14.86 -4.39
N ASP A 27 6.74 -14.41 -5.37
CA ASP A 27 6.96 -15.12 -6.63
C ASP A 27 7.54 -16.51 -6.35
N VAL A 28 8.60 -16.61 -5.53
CA VAL A 28 9.19 -17.91 -5.14
C VAL A 28 8.18 -18.80 -4.42
N THR A 29 7.39 -18.22 -3.50
CA THR A 29 6.34 -18.95 -2.78
C THR A 29 5.27 -19.52 -3.74
N MET A 30 4.86 -18.74 -4.73
CA MET A 30 3.87 -19.16 -5.73
C MET A 30 4.45 -20.16 -6.73
N SER A 31 5.72 -19.99 -7.13
CA SER A 31 6.43 -20.95 -7.99
C SER A 31 6.51 -22.32 -7.35
N LEU A 32 6.87 -22.41 -6.06
CA LEU A 32 6.85 -23.67 -5.32
C LEU A 32 5.48 -24.36 -5.35
N ARG A 33 4.41 -23.58 -5.12
CA ARG A 33 3.04 -24.10 -5.21
C ARG A 33 2.67 -24.57 -6.62
N GLY A 34 3.14 -23.84 -7.64
CA GLY A 34 2.90 -24.13 -9.04
C GLY A 34 3.58 -25.43 -9.47
N VAL A 35 4.89 -25.56 -9.17
CA VAL A 35 5.67 -26.79 -9.46
C VAL A 35 4.99 -28.01 -8.84
N LEU A 36 4.70 -28.00 -7.54
CA LEU A 36 4.11 -29.14 -6.86
C LEU A 36 2.71 -29.49 -7.40
N ARG A 37 1.94 -28.48 -7.81
CA ARG A 37 0.63 -28.70 -8.43
C ARG A 37 0.74 -29.46 -9.74
N GLY A 38 1.79 -29.20 -10.56
CA GLY A 38 2.05 -29.96 -11.79
C GLY A 38 2.25 -31.44 -11.56
N PHE A 39 2.70 -31.85 -10.37
CA PHE A 39 2.85 -33.25 -9.94
C PHE A 39 1.68 -33.75 -9.08
N GLY A 40 0.52 -33.07 -9.13
CA GLY A 40 -0.67 -33.45 -8.36
C GLY A 40 -0.57 -33.20 -6.84
N ARG A 41 0.53 -32.61 -6.35
CA ARG A 41 0.80 -32.40 -4.92
C ARG A 41 0.30 -31.01 -4.49
N LYS A 42 -0.79 -30.93 -3.71
CA LYS A 42 -1.39 -29.69 -3.25
C LYS A 42 -0.80 -29.27 -1.90
N VAL A 43 -0.21 -28.08 -1.83
CA VAL A 43 0.31 -27.51 -0.56
C VAL A 43 -0.82 -27.19 0.44
N GLY A 44 -1.97 -26.78 -0.06
CA GLY A 44 -3.12 -26.41 0.78
C GLY A 44 -2.93 -25.06 1.50
N SER A 45 -3.78 -24.79 2.49
CA SER A 45 -3.65 -23.63 3.36
C SER A 45 -2.54 -23.89 4.39
N THR A 46 -1.59 -22.96 4.49
CA THR A 46 -0.47 -23.07 5.45
C THR A 46 0.02 -21.70 5.85
N THR A 47 0.48 -21.56 7.09
CA THR A 47 1.10 -20.31 7.57
C THR A 47 2.54 -20.21 7.07
N PRO A 48 3.11 -19.00 7.01
CA PRO A 48 4.50 -18.80 6.59
C PRO A 48 5.52 -19.61 7.42
N ARG A 49 5.22 -19.88 8.69
CA ARG A 49 6.06 -20.66 9.61
C ARG A 49 6.11 -22.15 9.22
N HIS A 50 4.99 -22.72 8.84
CA HIS A 50 4.86 -24.15 8.52
C HIS A 50 5.05 -24.45 7.03
N PHE A 51 5.20 -23.42 6.19
CA PHE A 51 5.29 -23.58 4.74
C PHE A 51 6.44 -24.48 4.30
N ALA A 52 7.66 -24.27 4.84
CA ALA A 52 8.83 -25.06 4.47
C ALA A 52 8.68 -26.53 4.88
N ALA A 53 8.22 -26.81 6.08
CA ALA A 53 7.96 -28.17 6.54
C ALA A 53 6.95 -28.89 5.65
N ARG A 54 5.84 -28.21 5.29
CA ARG A 54 4.82 -28.76 4.39
C ARG A 54 5.35 -29.04 2.98
N ILE A 55 6.24 -28.21 2.44
CA ILE A 55 6.88 -28.47 1.14
C ILE A 55 7.74 -29.72 1.23
N ARG A 56 8.61 -29.85 2.25
CA ARG A 56 9.50 -31.02 2.44
C ARG A 56 8.72 -32.32 2.57
N GLU A 57 7.63 -32.31 3.33
CA GLU A 57 6.73 -33.44 3.46
C GLU A 57 6.18 -33.89 2.08
N LEU A 58 5.76 -32.93 1.27
CA LEU A 58 5.16 -33.20 -0.03
C LEU A 58 6.19 -33.70 -1.09
N VAL A 59 7.47 -33.39 -0.95
CA VAL A 59 8.51 -33.82 -1.89
C VAL A 59 9.26 -35.07 -1.44
N ALA A 60 8.96 -35.58 -0.25
CA ALA A 60 9.60 -36.76 0.30
C ALA A 60 9.49 -37.96 -0.66
N GLY A 61 10.61 -38.65 -0.85
CA GLY A 61 10.70 -39.81 -1.75
C GLY A 61 10.94 -39.47 -3.24
N ASP A 62 11.01 -38.17 -3.61
CA ASP A 62 11.30 -37.73 -4.97
C ASP A 62 12.57 -36.85 -4.96
N ALA A 63 13.70 -37.40 -5.42
CA ALA A 63 14.99 -36.72 -5.36
C ALA A 63 15.01 -35.44 -6.19
N THR A 64 14.39 -35.41 -7.37
CA THR A 64 14.36 -34.23 -8.25
C THR A 64 13.52 -33.13 -7.64
N LEU A 65 12.30 -33.44 -7.16
CA LEU A 65 11.46 -32.44 -6.53
C LEU A 65 12.05 -31.94 -5.21
N THR A 66 12.76 -32.78 -4.47
CA THR A 66 13.49 -32.39 -3.25
C THR A 66 14.56 -31.36 -3.57
N ALA A 67 15.41 -31.63 -4.59
CA ALA A 67 16.46 -30.69 -5.01
C ALA A 67 15.88 -29.31 -5.43
N ILE A 68 14.83 -29.31 -6.23
CA ILE A 68 14.14 -28.08 -6.67
C ILE A 68 13.55 -27.35 -5.45
N ALA A 69 12.86 -28.08 -4.58
CA ALA A 69 12.21 -27.50 -3.40
C ALA A 69 13.22 -26.86 -2.44
N GLU A 70 14.33 -27.54 -2.13
CA GLU A 70 15.35 -27.00 -1.21
C GLU A 70 16.02 -25.74 -1.79
N ALA A 71 16.35 -25.70 -3.09
CA ALA A 71 16.89 -24.51 -3.73
C ALA A 71 15.93 -23.30 -3.60
N LEU A 72 14.63 -23.50 -3.89
CA LEU A 72 13.63 -22.43 -3.81
C LEU A 72 13.30 -22.06 -2.36
N LEU A 73 13.30 -23.00 -1.43
CA LEU A 73 13.12 -22.72 0.00
C LEU A 73 14.28 -21.91 0.57
N ALA A 74 15.54 -22.20 0.17
CA ALA A 74 16.71 -21.42 0.56
C ALA A 74 16.59 -19.98 0.04
N ALA A 75 16.29 -19.77 -1.24
CA ALA A 75 16.04 -18.45 -1.82
C ALA A 75 14.91 -17.69 -1.08
N ARG A 76 13.80 -18.38 -0.79
CA ARG A 76 12.67 -17.81 -0.03
C ARG A 76 13.08 -17.40 1.39
N ALA A 77 13.88 -18.21 2.07
CA ALA A 77 14.35 -17.92 3.42
C ALA A 77 15.22 -16.65 3.45
N THR A 78 16.17 -16.54 2.53
CA THR A 78 17.04 -15.36 2.36
C THR A 78 16.23 -14.10 2.07
N LEU A 79 15.31 -14.14 1.09
CA LEU A 79 14.43 -13.02 0.76
C LEU A 79 13.57 -12.61 1.96
N GLY A 80 13.07 -13.59 2.72
CA GLY A 80 12.29 -13.35 3.92
C GLY A 80 13.09 -12.69 5.06
N ALA A 81 14.36 -13.04 5.23
CA ALA A 81 15.25 -12.40 6.21
C ALA A 81 15.51 -10.94 5.81
N LEU A 82 15.95 -10.69 4.59
CA LEU A 82 16.21 -9.35 4.07
C LEU A 82 14.97 -8.44 4.15
N LEU A 83 13.80 -9.00 3.85
CA LEU A 83 12.53 -8.25 3.95
C LEU A 83 12.22 -7.86 5.39
N ARG A 84 12.46 -8.75 6.37
CA ARG A 84 12.27 -8.42 7.80
C ARG A 84 13.21 -7.32 8.27
N ASP A 85 14.46 -7.32 7.80
CA ASP A 85 15.44 -6.29 8.14
C ASP A 85 15.04 -4.92 7.58
N LEU A 86 14.61 -4.86 6.33
CA LEU A 86 14.08 -3.62 5.75
C LEU A 86 12.80 -3.17 6.46
N ASP A 87 11.89 -4.08 6.81
CA ASP A 87 10.68 -3.76 7.55
C ASP A 87 10.98 -3.20 8.95
N LYS A 88 12.01 -3.76 9.64
CA LYS A 88 12.47 -3.22 10.92
C LYS A 88 13.01 -1.80 10.74
N ARG A 89 13.92 -1.60 9.79
CA ARG A 89 14.52 -0.29 9.48
C ARG A 89 13.47 0.77 9.17
N LEU A 90 12.47 0.44 8.33
CA LEU A 90 11.38 1.34 8.00
C LEU A 90 10.48 1.66 9.20
N ARG A 91 10.19 0.68 10.07
CA ARG A 91 9.44 0.96 11.31
C ARG A 91 10.20 1.88 12.26
N ASP A 92 11.51 1.72 12.37
CA ASP A 92 12.35 2.55 13.23
C ASP A 92 12.40 4.00 12.69
N GLN A 93 12.56 4.16 11.38
CA GLN A 93 12.47 5.47 10.72
C GLN A 93 11.08 6.11 10.89
N ALA A 94 10.00 5.34 10.77
CA ALA A 94 8.64 5.85 10.97
C ALA A 94 8.42 6.35 12.41
N ARG A 95 9.04 5.70 13.40
CA ARG A 95 8.99 6.13 14.81
C ARG A 95 9.85 7.37 15.08
N ALA A 96 10.95 7.54 14.37
CA ALA A 96 11.84 8.68 14.53
C ALA A 96 11.28 9.95 13.86
N ASP A 97 10.63 9.86 12.72
CA ASP A 97 10.14 11.02 11.96
C ASP A 97 8.80 11.54 12.52
N LYS A 98 8.77 12.83 12.94
CA LYS A 98 7.58 13.52 13.48
C LYS A 98 6.41 13.51 12.49
N ARG A 99 6.68 13.78 11.21
CA ARG A 99 5.66 13.84 10.15
C ARG A 99 5.00 12.47 9.93
N THR A 100 5.80 11.42 9.93
CA THR A 100 5.32 10.04 9.77
C THR A 100 4.45 9.62 10.96
N ARG A 101 4.90 9.89 12.21
CA ARG A 101 4.09 9.61 13.41
C ARG A 101 2.76 10.35 13.38
N LEU A 102 2.78 11.61 12.95
CA LEU A 102 1.58 12.40 12.80
C LEU A 102 0.58 11.73 11.87
N LEU A 103 1.01 11.33 10.68
CA LEU A 103 0.16 10.65 9.70
C LEU A 103 -0.37 9.29 10.19
N MET A 104 0.41 8.58 10.99
CA MET A 104 0.00 7.28 11.55
C MET A 104 -1.15 7.39 12.57
N THR A 105 -1.53 8.58 13.00
CA THR A 105 -2.76 8.77 13.80
C THR A 105 -4.03 8.61 12.98
N ALA A 106 -3.94 8.68 11.64
CA ALA A 106 -5.09 8.49 10.76
C ALA A 106 -5.43 6.99 10.63
N PRO A 107 -6.73 6.64 10.60
CA PRO A 107 -7.15 5.25 10.47
C PRO A 107 -6.64 4.62 9.17
N GLY A 108 -6.18 3.37 9.25
CA GLY A 108 -5.65 2.62 8.10
C GLY A 108 -4.25 3.04 7.65
N VAL A 109 -3.65 4.06 8.25
CA VAL A 109 -2.32 4.57 7.89
C VAL A 109 -1.27 3.96 8.80
N GLY A 110 -0.57 2.95 8.32
CA GLY A 110 0.60 2.36 8.97
C GLY A 110 1.92 3.01 8.50
N ALA A 111 3.05 2.53 9.05
CA ALA A 111 4.38 3.05 8.76
C ALA A 111 4.68 3.14 7.26
N ILE A 112 4.39 2.09 6.49
CA ILE A 112 4.67 2.07 5.04
C ILE A 112 3.83 3.11 4.29
N VAL A 113 2.55 3.25 4.62
CA VAL A 113 1.67 4.27 4.01
C VAL A 113 2.19 5.67 4.31
N ALA A 114 2.48 5.95 5.58
CA ALA A 114 2.95 7.25 6.04
C ALA A 114 4.30 7.63 5.42
N LEU A 115 5.30 6.73 5.47
CA LEU A 115 6.61 6.96 4.86
C LEU A 115 6.53 7.17 3.35
N THR A 116 5.73 6.36 2.65
CA THR A 116 5.54 6.51 1.20
C THR A 116 4.93 7.87 0.87
N PHE A 117 3.94 8.31 1.65
CA PHE A 117 3.28 9.59 1.44
C PHE A 117 4.21 10.77 1.75
N VAL A 118 4.92 10.74 2.90
CA VAL A 118 5.89 11.79 3.28
C VAL A 118 6.99 11.92 2.22
N ALA A 119 7.59 10.81 1.78
CA ALA A 119 8.64 10.83 0.75
C ALA A 119 8.12 11.28 -0.63
N ALA A 120 6.85 11.04 -0.94
CA ALA A 120 6.26 11.48 -2.19
C ALA A 120 5.83 12.95 -2.16
N VAL A 121 5.31 13.43 -1.04
CA VAL A 121 4.99 14.85 -0.84
C VAL A 121 6.25 15.67 -0.72
N ASP A 122 7.20 15.23 0.12
CA ASP A 122 8.47 15.90 0.44
C ASP A 122 8.24 17.23 1.16
N ASP A 123 8.02 18.31 0.41
CA ASP A 123 7.56 19.60 0.93
C ASP A 123 6.05 19.77 0.72
N PRO A 124 5.24 19.81 1.79
CA PRO A 124 3.81 20.02 1.68
C PRO A 124 3.43 21.41 1.13
N ALA A 125 4.23 22.44 1.40
CA ALA A 125 3.94 23.82 1.00
C ALA A 125 4.00 24.04 -0.53
N ARG A 126 4.66 23.13 -1.26
CA ARG A 126 4.72 23.21 -2.74
C ARG A 126 3.37 23.01 -3.45
N PHE A 127 2.37 22.53 -2.75
CA PHE A 127 1.03 22.34 -3.32
C PHE A 127 0.15 23.57 -3.07
N ARG A 128 -0.46 24.09 -4.12
CA ARG A 128 -1.38 25.24 -4.02
C ARG A 128 -2.54 25.00 -3.04
N SER A 129 -2.99 23.76 -2.90
CA SER A 129 -4.01 23.36 -1.94
C SER A 129 -3.96 21.87 -1.67
N SER A 130 -4.50 21.43 -0.51
CA SER A 130 -4.59 20.01 -0.20
C SER A 130 -5.43 19.22 -1.23
N LYS A 131 -6.41 19.86 -1.86
CA LYS A 131 -7.24 19.24 -2.93
C LYS A 131 -6.40 18.88 -4.16
N ALA A 132 -5.35 19.65 -4.47
CA ALA A 132 -4.46 19.42 -5.62
C ALA A 132 -3.66 18.12 -5.49
N VAL A 133 -3.43 17.63 -4.25
CA VAL A 133 -2.67 16.41 -3.99
C VAL A 133 -3.33 15.17 -4.61
N GLY A 134 -4.67 15.08 -4.56
CA GLY A 134 -5.41 14.00 -5.19
C GLY A 134 -5.19 13.94 -6.71
N ALA A 135 -5.16 15.10 -7.38
CA ALA A 135 -4.87 15.20 -8.82
C ALA A 135 -3.40 14.86 -9.12
N HIS A 136 -2.47 15.37 -8.30
CA HIS A 136 -1.03 15.11 -8.43
C HIS A 136 -0.70 13.60 -8.39
N PHE A 137 -1.40 12.84 -7.56
CA PHE A 137 -1.25 11.39 -7.49
C PHE A 137 -2.17 10.62 -8.45
N GLY A 138 -2.89 11.32 -9.34
CA GLY A 138 -3.74 10.69 -10.34
C GLY A 138 -4.95 9.94 -9.79
N LEU A 139 -5.49 10.40 -8.66
CA LEU A 139 -6.69 9.87 -8.01
C LEU A 139 -7.97 10.62 -8.44
N THR A 140 -7.86 11.59 -9.37
CA THR A 140 -9.00 12.29 -9.97
C THR A 140 -9.42 11.62 -11.26
N PRO A 141 -10.72 11.59 -11.57
CA PRO A 141 -11.22 11.09 -12.85
C PRO A 141 -10.66 11.89 -14.03
N LYS A 142 -10.44 11.22 -15.15
CA LYS A 142 -10.27 11.88 -16.43
C LYS A 142 -11.61 12.45 -16.86
N LYS A 143 -11.61 13.69 -17.32
CA LYS A 143 -12.75 14.32 -17.96
C LYS A 143 -12.50 14.45 -19.46
N TYR A 144 -13.48 14.09 -20.24
CA TYR A 144 -13.53 14.29 -21.67
C TYR A 144 -14.72 15.23 -21.93
N GLN A 145 -14.39 16.50 -22.14
CA GLN A 145 -15.39 17.54 -22.39
C GLN A 145 -15.14 18.15 -23.77
N SER A 146 -16.12 18.06 -24.67
CA SER A 146 -16.09 18.65 -25.99
C SER A 146 -17.53 18.95 -26.41
N GLY A 147 -17.87 20.24 -26.57
CA GLY A 147 -19.23 20.64 -26.86
C GLY A 147 -20.23 20.13 -25.83
N GLU A 148 -21.24 19.39 -26.27
CA GLU A 148 -22.27 18.80 -25.40
C GLU A 148 -21.82 17.52 -24.67
N THR A 149 -20.64 17.02 -24.98
CA THR A 149 -20.12 15.76 -24.37
C THR A 149 -19.40 16.03 -23.06
N ASP A 150 -19.92 15.55 -21.92
CA ASP A 150 -19.23 15.52 -20.62
C ASP A 150 -19.15 14.09 -20.09
N ILE A 151 -18.06 13.40 -20.43
CA ILE A 151 -17.83 12.01 -19.99
C ILE A 151 -16.79 11.99 -18.87
N THR A 152 -17.21 11.47 -17.72
CA THR A 152 -16.32 11.22 -16.59
C THR A 152 -15.79 9.78 -16.64
N GLY A 153 -14.51 9.63 -16.94
CA GLY A 153 -13.83 8.34 -17.07
C GLY A 153 -13.26 7.80 -15.76
N ARG A 154 -12.39 6.79 -15.89
CA ARG A 154 -11.61 6.27 -14.75
C ARG A 154 -10.59 7.31 -14.27
N ILE A 155 -9.99 7.08 -13.09
CA ILE A 155 -8.90 7.94 -12.56
C ILE A 155 -7.75 8.06 -13.57
N SER A 156 -7.07 9.20 -13.57
CA SER A 156 -6.02 9.52 -14.54
C SER A 156 -4.81 8.60 -14.46
N LYS A 157 -4.51 8.09 -13.25
CA LYS A 157 -3.31 7.30 -12.91
C LYS A 157 -1.98 8.01 -13.20
N ILE A 158 -2.00 9.31 -13.46
CA ILE A 158 -0.80 10.14 -13.59
C ILE A 158 -0.12 10.24 -12.22
N GLY A 159 1.21 10.40 -12.20
CA GLY A 159 1.99 10.53 -10.97
C GLY A 159 2.34 9.19 -10.31
N ASP A 160 2.69 9.23 -9.04
CA ASP A 160 3.31 8.11 -8.32
C ASP A 160 2.35 6.93 -8.07
N ALA A 161 2.62 5.81 -8.73
CA ALA A 161 1.84 4.59 -8.58
C ALA A 161 1.98 3.95 -7.19
N SER A 162 3.12 4.13 -6.51
CA SER A 162 3.33 3.57 -5.17
C SER A 162 2.43 4.25 -4.16
N VAL A 163 2.28 5.58 -4.25
CA VAL A 163 1.35 6.33 -3.40
C VAL A 163 -0.09 5.88 -3.62
N ARG A 164 -0.52 5.73 -4.88
CA ARG A 164 -1.88 5.22 -5.15
C ARG A 164 -2.12 3.84 -4.55
N THR A 165 -1.14 2.94 -4.66
CA THR A 165 -1.25 1.59 -4.10
C THR A 165 -1.41 1.61 -2.60
N VAL A 166 -0.54 2.33 -1.87
CA VAL A 166 -0.61 2.35 -0.40
C VAL A 166 -1.85 3.09 0.12
N LEU A 167 -2.32 4.11 -0.58
CA LEU A 167 -3.58 4.79 -0.24
C LEU A 167 -4.81 3.91 -0.51
N ASP A 168 -4.80 3.10 -1.58
CA ASP A 168 -5.83 2.11 -1.86
C ASP A 168 -5.85 1.01 -0.80
N GLU A 169 -4.68 0.53 -0.35
CA GLU A 169 -4.55 -0.42 0.75
C GLU A 169 -5.09 0.17 2.08
N ALA A 170 -4.72 1.42 2.40
CA ALA A 170 -5.24 2.12 3.57
C ALA A 170 -6.76 2.29 3.53
N ALA A 171 -7.30 2.68 2.38
CA ALA A 171 -8.74 2.80 2.16
C ALA A 171 -9.45 1.43 2.32
N ASN A 172 -8.84 0.36 1.82
CA ASN A 172 -9.36 -0.99 2.00
C ASN A 172 -9.40 -1.40 3.48
N VAL A 173 -8.35 -1.10 4.24
CA VAL A 173 -8.29 -1.35 5.70
C VAL A 173 -9.40 -0.61 6.43
N ILE A 174 -9.63 0.68 6.10
CA ILE A 174 -10.71 1.47 6.71
C ILE A 174 -12.09 0.85 6.44
N LEU A 175 -12.33 0.40 5.20
CA LEU A 175 -13.63 -0.16 4.81
C LEU A 175 -13.89 -1.54 5.40
N THR A 176 -12.86 -2.40 5.49
CA THR A 176 -13.02 -3.83 5.82
C THR A 176 -12.80 -4.15 7.28
N ARG A 177 -11.97 -3.35 8.01
CA ARG A 177 -11.69 -3.62 9.41
C ARG A 177 -12.62 -2.84 10.35
N PRO A 178 -12.88 -3.35 11.56
CA PRO A 178 -13.61 -2.59 12.57
C PRO A 178 -12.76 -1.39 13.00
N VAL A 179 -13.11 -0.22 12.50
CA VAL A 179 -12.55 1.06 12.91
C VAL A 179 -13.67 1.81 13.62
N THR A 180 -13.55 1.99 14.93
CA THR A 180 -14.57 2.63 15.75
C THR A 180 -14.59 4.14 15.49
N GLY A 181 -15.80 4.74 15.39
CA GLY A 181 -15.97 6.20 15.34
C GLY A 181 -15.44 6.92 14.10
N SER A 182 -15.13 6.22 13.00
CA SER A 182 -14.60 6.86 11.80
C SER A 182 -15.71 7.39 10.88
N ALA A 183 -15.91 8.69 10.88
CA ALA A 183 -16.81 9.37 9.94
C ALA A 183 -16.41 9.14 8.47
N LEU A 184 -15.11 8.99 8.19
CA LEU A 184 -14.62 8.58 6.86
C LEU A 184 -15.13 7.19 6.46
N LYS A 185 -15.13 6.23 7.40
CA LYS A 185 -15.68 4.89 7.15
C LYS A 185 -17.16 4.95 6.84
N SER A 186 -17.93 5.68 7.64
CA SER A 186 -19.38 5.83 7.46
C SER A 186 -19.71 6.49 6.12
N TRP A 187 -18.97 7.52 5.72
CA TRP A 187 -19.11 8.17 4.43
C TRP A 187 -18.77 7.21 3.28
N ALA A 188 -17.63 6.52 3.36
CA ALA A 188 -17.21 5.57 2.33
C ALA A 188 -18.17 4.37 2.22
N ALA A 189 -18.73 3.89 3.32
CA ALA A 189 -19.72 2.83 3.32
C ALA A 189 -21.03 3.25 2.65
N ARG A 190 -21.50 4.49 2.86
CA ARG A 190 -22.65 5.05 2.12
C ARG A 190 -22.35 5.13 0.62
N LEU A 191 -21.15 5.59 0.26
CA LEU A 191 -20.72 5.65 -1.13
C LEU A 191 -20.63 4.25 -1.76
N ALA A 192 -20.13 3.25 -1.02
CA ALA A 192 -20.04 1.86 -1.49
C ALA A 192 -21.42 1.27 -1.81
N ARG A 193 -22.44 1.56 -1.00
CA ARG A 193 -23.83 1.14 -1.26
C ARG A 193 -24.40 1.75 -2.54
N ARG A 194 -24.07 3.00 -2.82
CA ARG A 194 -24.59 3.74 -3.99
C ARG A 194 -23.81 3.47 -5.28
N ALA A 195 -22.48 3.42 -5.21
CA ALA A 195 -21.60 3.43 -6.40
C ALA A 195 -20.71 2.18 -6.53
N GLY A 196 -20.83 1.25 -5.60
CA GLY A 196 -20.02 0.04 -5.52
C GLY A 196 -18.69 0.23 -4.77
N LEU A 197 -18.20 -0.86 -4.19
CA LEU A 197 -16.99 -0.90 -3.36
C LEU A 197 -15.73 -0.37 -4.06
N PRO A 198 -15.44 -0.71 -5.35
CA PRO A 198 -14.24 -0.22 -6.01
C PRO A 198 -14.20 1.31 -6.15
N LYS A 199 -15.33 1.93 -6.51
CA LYS A 199 -15.42 3.40 -6.61
C LYS A 199 -15.29 4.07 -5.25
N ALA A 200 -15.94 3.52 -4.22
CA ALA A 200 -15.84 4.03 -2.86
C ALA A 200 -14.41 3.97 -2.32
N LYS A 201 -13.67 2.89 -2.60
CA LYS A 201 -12.27 2.72 -2.20
C LYS A 201 -11.36 3.78 -2.82
N VAL A 202 -11.50 4.03 -4.11
CA VAL A 202 -10.73 5.08 -4.81
C VAL A 202 -11.07 6.48 -4.30
N ALA A 203 -12.36 6.77 -4.07
CA ALA A 203 -12.79 8.04 -3.51
C ALA A 203 -12.24 8.25 -2.08
N LEU A 204 -12.25 7.20 -1.26
CA LEU A 204 -11.67 7.23 0.08
C LEU A 204 -10.15 7.42 0.04
N ALA A 205 -9.44 6.74 -0.88
CA ALA A 205 -8.00 6.93 -1.08
C ALA A 205 -7.66 8.39 -1.46
N ARG A 206 -8.47 9.02 -2.32
CA ARG A 206 -8.34 10.44 -2.65
C ARG A 206 -8.58 11.34 -1.43
N THR A 207 -9.66 11.11 -0.70
CA THR A 207 -9.98 11.89 0.51
C THR A 207 -8.87 11.73 1.55
N LEU A 208 -8.35 10.51 1.74
CA LEU A 208 -7.25 10.24 2.66
C LEU A 208 -5.98 11.02 2.26
N ALA A 209 -5.64 11.10 0.97
CA ALA A 209 -4.51 11.92 0.49
C ALA A 209 -4.68 13.40 0.85
N VAL A 210 -5.89 13.95 0.70
CA VAL A 210 -6.22 15.35 1.06
C VAL A 210 -6.09 15.57 2.58
N VAL A 211 -6.62 14.64 3.37
CA VAL A 211 -6.56 14.70 4.84
C VAL A 211 -5.11 14.62 5.32
N MET A 212 -4.34 13.64 4.85
CA MET A 212 -2.93 13.47 5.22
C MET A 212 -2.08 14.69 4.85
N HIS A 213 -2.31 15.27 3.68
CA HIS A 213 -1.61 16.50 3.31
C HIS A 213 -1.99 17.66 4.23
N ARG A 214 -3.27 17.80 4.59
CA ARG A 214 -3.70 18.84 5.52
C ARG A 214 -3.10 18.67 6.92
N MET A 215 -2.99 17.42 7.39
CA MET A 215 -2.31 17.12 8.65
C MET A 215 -0.84 17.58 8.62
N LEU A 216 -0.14 17.43 7.48
CA LEU A 216 1.24 17.90 7.34
C LEU A 216 1.34 19.43 7.33
N ILE A 217 0.39 20.14 6.72
CA ILE A 217 0.36 21.62 6.69
C ILE A 217 0.03 22.19 8.07
N ASP A 218 -1.00 21.64 8.74
CA ASP A 218 -1.48 22.13 10.02
C ASP A 218 -0.65 21.59 11.21
N GLU A 219 0.25 20.63 10.96
CA GLU A 219 1.00 19.88 11.98
C GLU A 219 0.11 19.30 13.11
N THR A 220 -1.13 18.94 12.78
CA THR A 220 -2.12 18.43 13.74
C THR A 220 -2.44 16.96 13.50
N PRO A 221 -2.69 16.16 14.57
CA PRO A 221 -3.15 14.78 14.46
C PRO A 221 -4.46 14.65 13.70
N PHE A 222 -4.80 13.43 13.32
CA PHE A 222 -6.05 13.13 12.64
C PHE A 222 -7.26 13.52 13.51
N ASP A 223 -8.14 14.32 12.94
CA ASP A 223 -9.43 14.72 13.52
C ASP A 223 -10.58 14.14 12.69
N ALA A 224 -11.33 13.23 13.31
CA ALA A 224 -12.43 12.52 12.65
C ALA A 224 -13.56 13.43 12.20
N GLN A 225 -13.85 14.50 12.97
CA GLN A 225 -14.92 15.45 12.65
C GLN A 225 -14.54 16.33 11.46
N ARG A 226 -13.32 16.88 11.47
CA ARG A 226 -12.79 17.67 10.35
C ARG A 226 -12.64 16.86 9.06
N ALA A 227 -12.29 15.59 9.18
CA ALA A 227 -12.15 14.71 8.03
C ALA A 227 -13.49 14.43 7.34
N ALA A 228 -14.59 14.33 8.10
CA ALA A 228 -15.94 14.10 7.57
C ALA A 228 -16.52 15.30 6.83
N ALA A 229 -16.27 16.51 7.33
CA ALA A 229 -16.76 17.74 6.71
C ALA A 229 -16.15 18.01 5.33
N ARG A 230 -15.09 17.26 4.94
CA ARG A 230 -14.32 17.42 3.70
C ARG A 230 -14.46 16.24 2.73
N ALA A 231 -15.17 15.18 3.11
CA ALA A 231 -15.47 14.01 2.31
C ALA A 231 -16.73 14.18 1.46
#